data_e03f935f2fb8da891acb15f1253e0556
#
_entry.id   e03f935f2fb8da891acb15f1253e0556
#
_cell.length_a   1.000
_cell.length_b   1.000
_cell.length_c   1.000
_cell.angle_alpha   90.00
_cell.angle_beta   90.00
_cell.angle_gamma   90.00
#
_symmetry.space_group_name_H-M   'P 1'
#
loop_
_entity.id
_entity.type
_entity.pdbx_description
1 polymer ?
#
loop_
_entity_poly.entity_id
_entity_poly.type
_entity_poly.pdbx_seq_one_letter_code
_entity_poly.pdbx_strand_id
1 'polypeptide(L)'
;MNCECETDYEYHEFVECITSALDARDPYTGKHSERVSDMACFIGELMGLTEAETQEIHIAGHLHDIGKIGIPDRVLLKEGKLDDEEWKLMKKHPEIGADILSKSSHFARLAAIILHHHERWDGKGYPFGAKGTEIPLGARIIAVCDSIDAMASKRAYRNALPLEVCKAEIEKNVGIMYDPEVARLALENWDKLTEVYR
;
A
#
# COMPACT_ATOMS: atom_id res chain seq x y z
N MET A 1 23.28 16.94 19.74
CA MET A 1 23.05 15.59 19.19
C MET A 1 21.58 15.20 19.40
N ASN A 2 20.62 16.00 18.92
CA ASN A 2 19.16 15.70 19.03
C ASN A 2 18.38 16.16 17.79
N CYS A 3 19.09 16.48 16.68
CA CYS A 3 18.43 17.09 15.52
C CYS A 3 17.83 16.07 14.54
N GLU A 4 18.36 14.85 14.46
CA GLU A 4 17.89 13.82 13.52
C GLU A 4 16.56 13.18 13.96
N CYS A 5 16.39 12.92 15.25
CA CYS A 5 15.15 12.31 15.78
C CYS A 5 13.95 13.27 15.77
N GLU A 6 14.17 14.60 15.92
CA GLU A 6 13.10 15.61 15.84
C GLU A 6 12.63 15.80 14.39
N THR A 7 13.54 15.80 13.42
CA THR A 7 13.21 15.95 11.99
C THR A 7 12.46 14.74 11.42
N ASP A 8 12.75 13.53 11.88
CA ASP A 8 12.03 12.32 11.45
C ASP A 8 10.59 12.30 11.99
N TYR A 9 10.37 12.77 13.22
CA TYR A 9 9.04 12.88 13.83
C TYR A 9 8.19 13.94 13.10
N GLU A 10 8.73 15.13 12.85
CA GLU A 10 8.05 16.20 12.11
C GLU A 10 7.71 15.76 10.67
N TYR A 11 8.57 14.97 10.04
CA TYR A 11 8.33 14.44 8.70
C TYR A 11 7.16 13.44 8.69
N HIS A 12 7.09 12.53 9.66
CA HIS A 12 5.99 11.57 9.78
C HIS A 12 4.64 12.28 10.01
N GLU A 13 4.58 13.27 10.92
CA GLU A 13 3.36 14.05 11.16
C GLU A 13 2.90 14.78 9.88
N PHE A 14 3.84 15.30 9.08
CA PHE A 14 3.51 15.95 7.82
C PHE A 14 2.91 14.95 6.81
N VAL A 15 3.46 13.75 6.73
CA VAL A 15 2.91 12.66 5.88
C VAL A 15 1.50 12.29 6.32
N GLU A 16 1.25 12.15 7.62
CA GLU A 16 -0.09 11.90 8.17
C GLU A 16 -1.09 13.01 7.81
N CYS A 17 -0.67 14.28 7.87
CA CYS A 17 -1.52 15.40 7.44
C CYS A 17 -1.89 15.30 5.95
N ILE A 18 -0.96 14.93 5.08
CA ILE A 18 -1.23 14.73 3.64
C ILE A 18 -2.18 13.56 3.43
N THR A 19 -1.95 12.44 4.11
CA THR A 19 -2.80 11.25 4.05
C THR A 19 -4.21 11.55 4.54
N SER A 20 -4.34 12.30 5.65
CA SER A 20 -5.63 12.73 6.19
C SER A 20 -6.39 13.64 5.21
N ALA A 21 -5.69 14.49 4.45
CA ALA A 21 -6.33 15.31 3.42
C ALA A 21 -6.86 14.45 2.26
N LEU A 22 -6.16 13.38 1.89
CA LEU A 22 -6.63 12.42 0.89
C LEU A 22 -7.84 11.62 1.42
N ASP A 23 -7.79 11.15 2.66
CA ASP A 23 -8.88 10.43 3.33
C ASP A 23 -10.14 11.29 3.47
N ALA A 24 -10.00 12.60 3.68
CA ALA A 24 -11.13 13.53 3.68
C ALA A 24 -11.86 13.61 2.32
N ARG A 25 -11.16 13.30 1.23
CA ARG A 25 -11.73 13.23 -0.11
C ARG A 25 -12.33 11.85 -0.42
N ASP A 26 -11.74 10.78 0.09
CA ASP A 26 -12.22 9.41 -0.05
C ASP A 26 -12.64 8.85 1.33
N PRO A 27 -13.92 9.02 1.73
CA PRO A 27 -14.39 8.67 3.07
C PRO A 27 -14.30 7.16 3.40
N TYR A 28 -13.93 6.32 2.44
CA TYR A 28 -13.80 4.88 2.61
C TYR A 28 -12.37 4.44 2.94
N THR A 29 -11.39 5.35 2.90
CA THR A 29 -9.98 5.07 3.19
C THR A 29 -9.61 5.36 4.65
N GLY A 30 -10.53 5.83 5.50
CA GLY A 30 -10.25 6.18 6.89
C GLY A 30 -9.44 5.09 7.61
N LYS A 31 -8.20 5.42 8.03
CA LYS A 31 -7.21 4.54 8.64
C LYS A 31 -6.70 3.38 7.75
N HIS A 32 -7.06 3.30 6.48
CA HIS A 32 -6.53 2.29 5.56
C HIS A 32 -5.02 2.43 5.43
N SER A 33 -4.56 3.62 5.09
CA SER A 33 -3.14 3.89 4.88
C SER A 33 -2.32 3.68 6.17
N GLU A 34 -2.86 4.01 7.34
CA GLU A 34 -2.26 3.73 8.65
C GLU A 34 -2.09 2.21 8.86
N ARG A 35 -3.14 1.42 8.68
CA ARG A 35 -3.06 -0.04 8.84
C ARG A 35 -2.13 -0.71 7.84
N VAL A 36 -2.14 -0.28 6.58
CA VAL A 36 -1.22 -0.78 5.54
C VAL A 36 0.22 -0.46 5.92
N SER A 37 0.48 0.76 6.38
CA SER A 37 1.79 1.24 6.84
C SER A 37 2.32 0.41 8.02
N ASP A 38 1.50 0.19 9.04
CA ASP A 38 1.86 -0.59 10.24
C ASP A 38 2.16 -2.06 9.89
N MET A 39 1.32 -2.68 9.07
CA MET A 39 1.56 -4.05 8.60
C MET A 39 2.84 -4.15 7.76
N ALA A 40 3.10 -3.16 6.90
CA ALA A 40 4.28 -3.14 6.05
C ALA A 40 5.57 -2.95 6.88
N CYS A 41 5.54 -2.08 7.89
CA CYS A 41 6.60 -1.91 8.87
C CYS A 41 6.91 -3.22 9.57
N PHE A 42 5.90 -3.89 10.12
CA PHE A 42 6.05 -5.16 10.82
C PHE A 42 6.64 -6.27 9.92
N ILE A 43 6.21 -6.38 8.66
CA ILE A 43 6.81 -7.33 7.71
C ILE A 43 8.26 -6.96 7.42
N GLY A 44 8.59 -5.68 7.28
CA GLY A 44 9.97 -5.20 7.10
C GLY A 44 10.88 -5.62 8.25
N GLU A 45 10.42 -5.48 9.49
CA GLU A 45 11.12 -5.96 10.69
C GLU A 45 11.36 -7.48 10.65
N LEU A 46 10.34 -8.27 10.31
CA LEU A 46 10.45 -9.72 10.19
C LEU A 46 11.43 -10.16 9.09
N MET A 47 11.60 -9.36 8.06
CA MET A 47 12.60 -9.56 7.00
C MET A 47 14.01 -9.16 7.42
N GLY A 48 14.18 -8.55 8.59
CA GLY A 48 15.47 -8.07 9.09
C GLY A 48 15.98 -6.83 8.37
N LEU A 49 15.09 -6.01 7.82
CA LEU A 49 15.45 -4.74 7.21
C LEU A 49 16.00 -3.77 8.26
N THR A 50 16.85 -2.85 7.83
CA THR A 50 17.36 -1.79 8.70
C THR A 50 16.22 -0.83 9.09
N GLU A 51 16.40 -0.12 10.20
CA GLU A 51 15.44 0.90 10.67
C GLU A 51 15.09 1.91 9.56
N ALA A 52 16.10 2.39 8.82
CA ALA A 52 15.90 3.33 7.71
C ALA A 52 15.08 2.73 6.56
N GLU A 53 15.30 1.46 6.20
CA GLU A 53 14.52 0.78 5.16
C GLU A 53 13.09 0.52 5.63
N THR A 54 12.90 0.14 6.87
CA THR A 54 11.58 -0.10 7.47
C THR A 54 10.79 1.20 7.54
N GLN A 55 11.45 2.30 7.96
CA GLN A 55 10.82 3.64 7.98
C GLN A 55 10.43 4.10 6.57
N GLU A 56 11.28 3.87 5.55
CA GLU A 56 10.94 4.20 4.17
C GLU A 56 9.69 3.44 3.69
N ILE A 57 9.58 2.15 4.03
CA ILE A 57 8.41 1.32 3.68
C ILE A 57 7.17 1.79 4.45
N HIS A 58 7.31 2.17 5.72
CA HIS A 58 6.25 2.74 6.54
C HIS A 58 5.67 4.01 5.89
N ILE A 59 6.52 4.96 5.53
CA ILE A 59 6.11 6.18 4.81
C ILE A 59 5.48 5.86 3.46
N ALA A 60 6.04 4.89 2.72
CA ALA A 60 5.45 4.46 1.45
C ALA A 60 4.06 3.85 1.64
N GLY A 61 3.81 3.13 2.73
CA GLY A 61 2.50 2.61 3.11
C GLY A 61 1.46 3.71 3.32
N HIS A 62 1.85 4.80 4.00
CA HIS A 62 0.98 5.98 4.16
C HIS A 62 0.66 6.66 2.83
N LEU A 63 1.62 6.74 1.91
CA LEU A 63 1.52 7.50 0.67
C LEU A 63 1.19 6.67 -0.57
N HIS A 64 1.01 5.34 -0.47
CA HIS A 64 0.87 4.49 -1.65
C HIS A 64 -0.27 4.93 -2.58
N ASP A 65 -1.32 5.46 -2.01
CA ASP A 65 -2.53 5.91 -2.69
C ASP A 65 -2.57 7.43 -2.96
N ILE A 66 -1.49 8.20 -2.70
CA ILE A 66 -1.47 9.66 -2.85
C ILE A 66 -1.91 10.12 -4.25
N GLY A 67 -1.63 9.33 -5.27
CA GLY A 67 -2.02 9.63 -6.64
C GLY A 67 -3.53 9.61 -6.89
N LYS A 68 -4.35 9.09 -5.98
CA LYS A 68 -5.82 9.19 -6.05
C LYS A 68 -6.30 10.63 -6.05
N ILE A 69 -5.48 11.59 -5.59
CA ILE A 69 -5.78 13.02 -5.70
C ILE A 69 -6.00 13.46 -7.16
N GLY A 70 -5.35 12.81 -8.12
CA GLY A 70 -5.49 13.09 -9.55
C GLY A 70 -6.62 12.32 -10.24
N ILE A 71 -7.34 11.44 -9.53
CA ILE A 71 -8.45 10.68 -10.11
C ILE A 71 -9.73 11.52 -10.04
N PRO A 72 -10.51 11.63 -11.15
CA PRO A 72 -11.77 12.37 -11.15
C PRO A 72 -12.79 11.82 -10.15
N ASP A 73 -13.54 12.70 -9.46
CA ASP A 73 -14.52 12.32 -8.43
C ASP A 73 -15.58 11.33 -8.96
N ARG A 74 -16.03 11.47 -10.20
CA ARG A 74 -16.96 10.55 -10.84
C ARG A 74 -16.46 9.10 -10.92
N VAL A 75 -15.13 8.88 -10.81
CA VAL A 75 -14.48 7.56 -10.80
C VAL A 75 -14.16 7.16 -9.38
N LEU A 76 -13.52 8.06 -8.62
CA LEU A 76 -13.06 7.79 -7.24
C LEU A 76 -14.25 7.49 -6.30
N LEU A 77 -15.30 8.29 -6.38
CA LEU A 77 -16.47 8.22 -5.48
C LEU A 77 -17.64 7.42 -6.05
N LYS A 78 -17.41 6.67 -7.15
CA LYS A 78 -18.50 5.92 -7.79
C LYS A 78 -19.00 4.80 -6.87
N GLU A 79 -20.31 4.83 -6.60
CA GLU A 79 -20.99 3.72 -5.94
C GLU A 79 -21.22 2.57 -6.94
N GLY A 80 -20.49 1.48 -6.79
CA GLY A 80 -20.61 0.31 -7.65
C GLY A 80 -19.34 -0.04 -8.43
N LYS A 81 -19.47 -0.89 -9.43
CA LYS A 81 -18.34 -1.35 -10.25
C LYS A 81 -17.92 -0.28 -11.25
N LEU A 82 -16.60 -0.08 -11.38
CA LEU A 82 -16.04 0.72 -12.46
C LEU A 82 -16.19 -0.02 -13.79
N ASP A 83 -16.51 0.71 -14.86
CA ASP A 83 -16.40 0.20 -16.21
C ASP A 83 -14.93 0.20 -16.69
N ASP A 84 -14.68 -0.31 -17.90
CA ASP A 84 -13.32 -0.48 -18.41
C ASP A 84 -12.58 0.86 -18.57
N GLU A 85 -13.28 1.94 -18.95
CA GLU A 85 -12.65 3.27 -19.12
C GLU A 85 -12.39 3.92 -17.76
N GLU A 86 -13.30 3.79 -16.82
CA GLU A 86 -13.11 4.25 -15.45
C GLU A 86 -11.97 3.48 -14.76
N TRP A 87 -11.90 2.16 -14.99
CA TRP A 87 -10.82 1.34 -14.46
C TRP A 87 -9.45 1.72 -15.04
N LYS A 88 -9.38 2.10 -16.32
CA LYS A 88 -8.16 2.67 -16.91
C LYS A 88 -7.73 3.96 -16.22
N LEU A 89 -8.68 4.81 -15.84
CA LEU A 89 -8.37 6.03 -15.10
C LEU A 89 -7.91 5.71 -13.68
N MET A 90 -8.59 4.83 -12.97
CA MET A 90 -8.21 4.41 -11.61
C MET A 90 -6.78 3.85 -11.57
N LYS A 91 -6.41 3.02 -12.55
CA LYS A 91 -5.05 2.45 -12.65
C LYS A 91 -3.93 3.47 -12.87
N LYS A 92 -4.22 4.73 -13.06
CA LYS A 92 -3.20 5.79 -13.19
C LYS A 92 -2.69 6.31 -11.85
N HIS A 93 -3.36 6.02 -10.72
CA HIS A 93 -2.93 6.60 -9.44
C HIS A 93 -1.49 6.24 -9.04
N PRO A 94 -0.92 5.04 -9.33
CA PRO A 94 0.49 4.79 -9.00
C PRO A 94 1.45 5.72 -9.76
N GLU A 95 1.19 5.94 -11.05
CA GLU A 95 1.97 6.86 -11.89
C GLU A 95 1.84 8.31 -11.40
N ILE A 96 0.61 8.76 -11.10
CA ILE A 96 0.35 10.11 -10.58
C ILE A 96 1.05 10.30 -9.22
N GLY A 97 0.97 9.31 -8.33
CA GLY A 97 1.63 9.36 -7.03
C GLY A 97 3.16 9.43 -7.15
N ALA A 98 3.73 8.62 -8.01
CA ALA A 98 5.15 8.64 -8.30
C ALA A 98 5.60 9.99 -8.91
N ASP A 99 4.81 10.57 -9.82
CA ASP A 99 5.08 11.89 -10.42
C ASP A 99 5.06 12.99 -9.37
N ILE A 100 4.15 12.94 -8.40
CA ILE A 100 4.10 13.90 -7.28
C ILE A 100 5.38 13.83 -6.46
N LEU A 101 5.80 12.64 -6.05
CA LEU A 101 6.97 12.46 -5.18
C LEU A 101 8.29 12.71 -5.92
N SER A 102 8.36 12.42 -7.21
CA SER A 102 9.55 12.63 -8.04
C SER A 102 9.93 14.11 -8.24
N LYS A 103 9.10 15.05 -7.75
CA LYS A 103 9.47 16.48 -7.70
C LYS A 103 10.66 16.74 -6.77
N SER A 104 10.94 15.84 -5.85
CA SER A 104 12.14 15.85 -5.03
C SER A 104 12.94 14.58 -5.24
N SER A 105 14.24 14.72 -5.54
CA SER A 105 15.17 13.58 -5.63
C SER A 105 15.29 12.80 -4.32
N HIS A 106 14.99 13.44 -3.19
CA HIS A 106 14.98 12.81 -1.87
C HIS A 106 13.94 11.67 -1.78
N PHE A 107 12.84 11.79 -2.52
CA PHE A 107 11.76 10.80 -2.52
C PHE A 107 11.82 9.80 -3.68
N ALA A 108 12.93 9.72 -4.39
CA ALA A 108 13.05 8.84 -5.56
C ALA A 108 12.76 7.35 -5.25
N ARG A 109 13.20 6.85 -4.09
CA ARG A 109 12.93 5.47 -3.66
C ARG A 109 11.47 5.27 -3.28
N LEU A 110 10.87 6.21 -2.55
CA LEU A 110 9.43 6.22 -2.24
C LEU A 110 8.59 6.23 -3.52
N ALA A 111 8.94 7.11 -4.48
CA ALA A 111 8.27 7.17 -5.77
C ALA A 111 8.32 5.83 -6.52
N ALA A 112 9.47 5.12 -6.47
CA ALA A 112 9.59 3.80 -7.08
C ALA A 112 8.71 2.74 -6.38
N ILE A 113 8.61 2.77 -5.07
CA ILE A 113 7.74 1.86 -4.31
C ILE A 113 6.28 2.10 -4.68
N ILE A 114 5.83 3.37 -4.65
CA ILE A 114 4.45 3.76 -4.96
C ILE A 114 4.09 3.43 -6.41
N LEU A 115 5.01 3.65 -7.35
CA LEU A 115 4.79 3.34 -8.76
C LEU A 115 4.46 1.86 -9.00
N HIS A 116 5.02 0.96 -8.19
CA HIS A 116 4.96 -0.49 -8.43
C HIS A 116 4.07 -1.26 -7.44
N HIS A 117 3.35 -0.61 -6.52
CA HIS A 117 2.60 -1.31 -5.47
C HIS A 117 1.42 -2.15 -5.99
N HIS A 118 1.01 -1.95 -7.23
CA HIS A 118 0.01 -2.78 -7.92
C HIS A 118 0.61 -3.72 -8.97
N GLU A 119 1.94 -3.82 -9.02
CA GLU A 119 2.56 -4.89 -9.79
C GLU A 119 2.33 -6.25 -9.10
N ARG A 120 2.34 -7.31 -9.90
CA ARG A 120 2.13 -8.66 -9.43
C ARG A 120 3.38 -9.48 -9.66
N TRP A 121 3.64 -10.42 -8.77
CA TRP A 121 4.80 -11.31 -8.89
C TRP A 121 4.89 -12.02 -10.24
N ASP A 122 3.74 -12.38 -10.83
CA ASP A 122 3.64 -13.04 -12.15
C ASP A 122 3.75 -12.10 -13.36
N GLY A 123 3.90 -10.79 -13.15
CA GLY A 123 4.01 -9.78 -14.20
C GLY A 123 2.68 -9.38 -14.84
N LYS A 124 1.54 -9.74 -14.23
CA LYS A 124 0.20 -9.36 -14.74
C LYS A 124 -0.38 -8.15 -14.00
N GLY A 125 0.46 -7.43 -13.26
CA GLY A 125 0.12 -6.20 -12.59
C GLY A 125 0.13 -4.98 -13.50
N TYR A 126 0.14 -3.81 -12.90
CA TYR A 126 0.24 -2.52 -13.58
C TYR A 126 1.08 -1.55 -12.76
N PRO A 127 1.68 -0.50 -13.37
CA PRO A 127 1.47 -0.02 -14.74
C PRO A 127 2.33 -0.73 -15.81
N PHE A 128 3.45 -1.37 -15.46
CA PHE A 128 4.44 -1.86 -16.44
C PHE A 128 4.43 -3.37 -16.65
N GLY A 129 3.81 -4.14 -15.76
CA GLY A 129 3.91 -5.59 -15.75
C GLY A 129 5.28 -6.08 -15.28
N ALA A 130 5.93 -5.37 -14.39
CA ALA A 130 7.17 -5.79 -13.74
C ALA A 130 6.98 -7.12 -13.01
N LYS A 131 8.02 -7.98 -12.99
CA LYS A 131 7.90 -9.36 -12.53
C LYS A 131 8.94 -9.72 -11.48
N GLY A 132 8.52 -10.46 -10.48
CA GLY A 132 9.41 -11.00 -9.47
C GLY A 132 10.22 -9.92 -8.76
N THR A 133 11.54 -10.04 -8.74
CA THR A 133 12.46 -9.11 -8.08
C THR A 133 12.73 -7.82 -8.86
N GLU A 134 12.18 -7.65 -10.06
CA GLU A 134 12.15 -6.36 -10.75
C GLU A 134 11.26 -5.36 -10.00
N ILE A 135 10.30 -5.87 -9.23
CA ILE A 135 9.42 -5.06 -8.37
C ILE A 135 10.21 -4.67 -7.11
N PRO A 136 10.29 -3.38 -6.74
CA PRO A 136 10.93 -2.95 -5.49
C PRO A 136 10.37 -3.70 -4.28
N LEU A 137 11.23 -4.06 -3.31
CA LEU A 137 10.82 -4.85 -2.14
C LEU A 137 9.68 -4.19 -1.37
N GLY A 138 9.78 -2.88 -1.10
CA GLY A 138 8.70 -2.14 -0.42
C GLY A 138 7.36 -2.23 -1.16
N ALA A 139 7.35 -2.20 -2.49
CA ALA A 139 6.14 -2.37 -3.29
C ALA A 139 5.54 -3.78 -3.14
N ARG A 140 6.39 -4.82 -3.10
CA ARG A 140 5.94 -6.20 -2.88
C ARG A 140 5.34 -6.40 -1.48
N ILE A 141 5.90 -5.74 -0.47
CA ILE A 141 5.38 -5.74 0.91
C ILE A 141 4.02 -5.02 0.95
N ILE A 142 3.94 -3.80 0.41
CA ILE A 142 2.70 -3.02 0.38
C ILE A 142 1.59 -3.76 -0.37
N ALA A 143 1.88 -4.42 -1.49
CA ALA A 143 0.89 -5.19 -2.25
C ALA A 143 0.19 -6.28 -1.41
N VAL A 144 0.92 -6.95 -0.51
CA VAL A 144 0.34 -7.93 0.42
C VAL A 144 -0.51 -7.23 1.48
N CYS A 145 0.02 -6.18 2.12
CA CYS A 145 -0.65 -5.44 3.20
C CYS A 145 -1.93 -4.75 2.71
N ASP A 146 -1.87 -4.07 1.56
CA ASP A 146 -3.04 -3.44 0.92
C ASP A 146 -4.12 -4.48 0.61
N SER A 147 -3.74 -5.64 0.07
CA SER A 147 -4.69 -6.72 -0.22
C SER A 147 -5.35 -7.27 1.05
N ILE A 148 -4.60 -7.43 2.13
CA ILE A 148 -5.14 -7.86 3.44
C ILE A 148 -6.15 -6.82 3.94
N ASP A 149 -5.76 -5.54 4.00
CA ASP A 149 -6.66 -4.47 4.46
C ASP A 149 -7.87 -4.31 3.55
N ALA A 150 -7.66 -4.36 2.24
CA ALA A 150 -8.74 -4.28 1.28
C ALA A 150 -9.80 -5.37 1.50
N MET A 151 -9.42 -6.57 1.90
CA MET A 151 -10.34 -7.69 2.17
C MET A 151 -10.95 -7.62 3.56
N ALA A 152 -10.15 -7.29 4.57
CA ALA A 152 -10.54 -7.31 5.99
C ALA A 152 -11.34 -6.06 6.42
N SER A 153 -11.33 -4.98 5.64
CA SER A 153 -12.04 -3.74 5.93
C SER A 153 -13.38 -3.65 5.21
N LYS A 154 -14.35 -2.96 5.84
CA LYS A 154 -15.61 -2.60 5.20
C LYS A 154 -15.37 -1.50 4.16
N ARG A 155 -15.87 -1.69 2.93
CA ARG A 155 -15.84 -0.70 1.84
C ARG A 155 -17.27 -0.29 1.45
N ALA A 156 -17.42 0.79 0.67
CA ALA A 156 -18.72 1.32 0.25
C ALA A 156 -19.67 0.27 -0.35
N TYR A 157 -19.11 -0.66 -1.08
CA TYR A 157 -19.84 -1.66 -1.88
C TYR A 157 -19.68 -3.10 -1.37
N ARG A 158 -18.94 -3.31 -0.23
CA ARG A 158 -18.69 -4.65 0.30
C ARG A 158 -18.43 -4.63 1.81
N ASN A 159 -19.04 -5.55 2.53
CA ASN A 159 -18.67 -5.84 3.91
C ASN A 159 -17.26 -6.44 4.00
N ALA A 160 -16.62 -6.31 5.15
CA ALA A 160 -15.38 -7.02 5.47
C ALA A 160 -15.56 -8.52 5.28
N LEU A 161 -14.55 -9.18 4.72
CA LEU A 161 -14.51 -10.64 4.65
C LEU A 161 -14.03 -11.22 5.99
N PRO A 162 -14.45 -12.43 6.35
CA PRO A 162 -13.86 -13.15 7.47
C PRO A 162 -12.35 -13.33 7.30
N LEU A 163 -11.58 -13.16 8.38
CA LEU A 163 -10.12 -13.25 8.33
C LEU A 163 -9.58 -14.56 7.75
N GLU A 164 -10.27 -15.67 7.98
CA GLU A 164 -9.94 -16.97 7.40
C GLU A 164 -10.05 -16.98 5.88
N VAL A 165 -11.04 -16.27 5.34
CA VAL A 165 -11.20 -16.12 3.88
C VAL A 165 -10.09 -15.25 3.31
N CYS A 166 -9.73 -14.17 4.01
CA CYS A 166 -8.60 -13.30 3.62
C CYS A 166 -7.29 -14.11 3.61
N LYS A 167 -7.04 -14.91 4.65
CA LYS A 167 -5.86 -15.76 4.77
C LYS A 167 -5.76 -16.75 3.61
N ALA A 168 -6.85 -17.47 3.33
CA ALA A 168 -6.91 -18.42 2.22
C ALA A 168 -6.67 -17.78 0.85
N GLU A 169 -7.11 -16.53 0.65
CA GLU A 169 -6.88 -15.80 -0.59
C GLU A 169 -5.41 -15.39 -0.74
N ILE A 170 -4.75 -14.94 0.33
CA ILE A 170 -3.31 -14.68 0.31
C ILE A 170 -2.54 -15.98 0.01
N GLU A 171 -2.84 -17.07 0.72
CA GLU A 171 -2.18 -18.36 0.55
C GLU A 171 -2.29 -18.89 -0.89
N LYS A 172 -3.47 -18.83 -1.48
CA LYS A 172 -3.73 -19.25 -2.86
C LYS A 172 -2.93 -18.47 -3.90
N ASN A 173 -2.59 -17.21 -3.61
CA ASN A 173 -1.93 -16.30 -4.54
C ASN A 173 -0.42 -16.14 -4.29
N VAL A 174 0.18 -16.93 -3.39
CA VAL A 174 1.64 -16.99 -3.17
C VAL A 174 2.36 -17.35 -4.47
N GLY A 175 3.35 -16.57 -4.88
CA GLY A 175 4.10 -16.77 -6.13
C GLY A 175 3.32 -16.45 -7.41
N ILE A 176 2.07 -15.99 -7.29
CA ILE A 176 1.21 -15.55 -8.40
C ILE A 176 1.04 -14.03 -8.32
N MET A 177 0.27 -13.56 -7.35
CA MET A 177 0.10 -12.13 -7.09
C MET A 177 1.19 -11.59 -6.18
N TYR A 178 1.56 -12.36 -5.18
CA TYR A 178 2.42 -11.93 -4.08
C TYR A 178 3.79 -12.59 -4.12
N ASP A 179 4.80 -11.85 -3.66
CA ASP A 179 6.14 -12.37 -3.41
C ASP A 179 6.05 -13.55 -2.42
N PRO A 180 6.64 -14.71 -2.75
CA PRO A 180 6.57 -15.90 -1.89
C PRO A 180 7.10 -15.69 -0.49
N GLU A 181 8.18 -14.92 -0.31
CA GLU A 181 8.79 -14.69 0.99
C GLU A 181 7.94 -13.74 1.83
N VAL A 182 7.48 -12.63 1.25
CA VAL A 182 6.60 -11.67 1.92
C VAL A 182 5.30 -12.33 2.34
N ALA A 183 4.65 -13.06 1.43
CA ALA A 183 3.40 -13.75 1.71
C ALA A 183 3.57 -14.84 2.79
N ARG A 184 4.68 -15.59 2.78
CA ARG A 184 4.99 -16.58 3.82
C ARG A 184 5.09 -15.92 5.20
N LEU A 185 5.86 -14.83 5.32
CA LEU A 185 5.98 -14.10 6.59
C LEU A 185 4.65 -13.55 7.09
N ALA A 186 3.83 -13.01 6.19
CA ALA A 186 2.48 -12.55 6.53
C ALA A 186 1.59 -13.70 7.05
N LEU A 187 1.62 -14.86 6.41
CA LEU A 187 0.83 -16.04 6.79
C LEU A 187 1.30 -16.66 8.12
N GLU A 188 2.61 -16.72 8.36
CA GLU A 188 3.19 -17.22 9.60
C GLU A 188 2.89 -16.31 10.81
N ASN A 189 2.70 -15.00 10.57
CA ASN A 189 2.42 -13.99 11.60
C ASN A 189 0.99 -13.44 11.50
N TRP A 190 0.07 -14.19 10.91
CA TRP A 190 -1.28 -13.74 10.55
C TRP A 190 -2.05 -13.11 11.71
N ASP A 191 -2.02 -13.74 12.87
CA ASP A 191 -2.75 -13.28 14.05
C ASP A 191 -2.32 -11.89 14.52
N LYS A 192 -1.02 -11.63 14.50
CA LYS A 192 -0.46 -10.33 14.87
C LYS A 192 -0.74 -9.27 13.80
N LEU A 193 -0.57 -9.61 12.53
CA LEU A 193 -0.88 -8.72 11.40
C LEU A 193 -2.34 -8.29 11.36
N THR A 194 -3.26 -9.15 11.79
CA THR A 194 -4.71 -8.91 11.68
C THR A 194 -5.38 -8.58 12.99
N GLU A 195 -4.61 -8.30 14.06
CA GLU A 195 -5.14 -8.00 15.39
C GLU A 195 -6.10 -6.80 15.38
N VAL A 196 -5.81 -5.78 14.56
CA VAL A 196 -6.61 -4.56 14.44
C VAL A 196 -8.02 -4.79 13.87
N TYR A 197 -8.29 -5.95 13.25
CA TYR A 197 -9.60 -6.31 12.67
C TYR A 197 -10.44 -7.20 13.58
N ARG A 198 -9.95 -7.55 14.76
CA ARG A 198 -10.63 -8.40 15.76
C ARG A 198 -11.36 -7.56 16.78
#